data_46694b6b2352c8aa82c45fbc581ad005
#
_entry.id   46694b6b2352c8aa82c45fbc581ad005
#
_cell.length_a   1.000
_cell.length_b   1.000
_cell.length_c   1.000
_cell.angle_alpha   90.00
_cell.angle_beta   90.00
_cell.angle_gamma   90.00
#
_symmetry.space_group_name_H-M   'P 1'
#
loop_
_entity.id
_entity.type
_entity.pdbx_description
1 polymer ?
#
loop_
_entity_poly.entity_id
_entity_poly.type
_entity_poly.pdbx_seq_one_letter_code
_entity_poly.pdbx_strand_id
1 'polypeptide(L)'
;MKRILLITGSFGNGHLQVSKNVREIFEKYYGDKVTVIESDLFLQAHPNLTPVLKKLYLYSFSYFRDIYGYLYYAGRNQSDISIYRYFSYEYLKKLVKEVKPDIIVSTFPTPALSLLKNKKIPIVNIITDYHFHKSWLTKGTVRYYVATDETEKELLKLNVEKQKVKKFGIPIAEKFDDKMDVEQWLEDNKLFIDKKTVLLSAGAFGVSTD
;
A
#
# COMPACT_ATOMS: atom_id res chain seq x y z
N MET A 1 -18.85 14.49 11.33
CA MET A 1 -17.63 14.15 10.56
C MET A 1 -17.62 12.67 10.25
N LYS A 2 -17.28 12.28 9.04
CA LYS A 2 -17.10 10.87 8.64
C LYS A 2 -15.73 10.38 9.08
N ARG A 3 -15.64 9.14 9.55
CA ARG A 3 -14.38 8.54 10.01
C ARG A 3 -13.83 7.59 8.96
N ILE A 4 -12.62 7.87 8.51
CA ILE A 4 -11.88 7.05 7.57
C ILE A 4 -10.82 6.27 8.37
N LEU A 5 -10.90 4.94 8.35
CA LEU A 5 -9.81 4.10 8.85
C LEU A 5 -8.88 3.77 7.69
N LEU A 6 -7.69 4.36 7.72
CA LEU A 6 -6.65 4.16 6.72
C LEU A 6 -5.68 3.10 7.21
N ILE A 7 -5.65 1.96 6.53
CA ILE A 7 -4.80 0.81 6.88
C ILE A 7 -3.59 0.76 5.96
N THR A 8 -2.42 0.65 6.57
CA THR A 8 -1.14 0.49 5.87
C THR A 8 -0.29 -0.60 6.51
N GLY A 9 0.91 -0.83 5.97
CA GLY A 9 1.91 -1.75 6.53
C GLY A 9 3.32 -1.32 6.20
N SER A 10 4.22 -1.41 7.17
CA SER A 10 5.61 -0.95 7.08
C SER A 10 6.59 -1.95 6.48
N PHE A 11 6.11 -2.99 5.78
CA PHE A 11 6.99 -3.94 5.08
C PHE A 11 7.61 -3.36 3.80
N GLY A 12 7.14 -2.19 3.34
CA GLY A 12 7.71 -1.42 2.25
C GLY A 12 7.39 0.06 2.40
N ASN A 13 8.33 0.95 2.07
CA ASN A 13 8.10 2.39 2.17
C ASN A 13 7.06 2.90 1.15
N GLY A 14 6.84 2.19 0.04
CA GLY A 14 5.83 2.56 -0.94
C GLY A 14 4.42 2.62 -0.34
N HIS A 15 4.03 1.61 0.42
CA HIS A 15 2.71 1.56 1.07
C HIS A 15 2.52 2.70 2.08
N LEU A 16 3.56 2.98 2.90
CA LEU A 16 3.55 4.07 3.86
C LEU A 16 3.46 5.43 3.18
N GLN A 17 4.21 5.63 2.11
CA GLN A 17 4.19 6.88 1.37
C GLN A 17 2.83 7.13 0.72
N VAL A 18 2.23 6.11 0.12
CA VAL A 18 0.87 6.22 -0.44
C VAL A 18 -0.15 6.52 0.65
N SER A 19 -0.06 5.84 1.81
CA SER A 19 -0.94 6.11 2.95
C SER A 19 -0.82 7.57 3.41
N LYS A 20 0.41 8.05 3.57
CA LYS A 20 0.68 9.45 3.91
C LYS A 20 0.05 10.42 2.91
N ASN A 21 0.28 10.22 1.60
CA ASN A 21 -0.26 11.08 0.56
C ASN A 21 -1.79 11.10 0.58
N VAL A 22 -2.42 9.94 0.72
CA VAL A 22 -3.89 9.81 0.83
C VAL A 22 -4.41 10.55 2.05
N ARG A 23 -3.75 10.42 3.21
CA ARG A 23 -4.12 11.14 4.43
C ARG A 23 -4.03 12.65 4.24
N GLU A 24 -2.88 13.14 3.74
CA GLU A 24 -2.65 14.58 3.52
C GLU A 24 -3.69 15.21 2.60
N ILE A 25 -4.08 14.51 1.52
CA ILE A 25 -5.14 14.96 0.61
C ILE A 25 -6.50 15.02 1.33
N PHE A 26 -6.87 14.00 2.11
CA PHE A 26 -8.11 14.04 2.87
C PHE A 26 -8.13 15.16 3.91
N GLU A 27 -7.05 15.36 4.64
CA GLU A 27 -6.92 16.41 5.65
C GLU A 27 -6.98 17.81 4.99
N LYS A 28 -6.28 18.00 3.88
CA LYS A 28 -6.22 19.28 3.17
C LYS A 28 -7.56 19.69 2.56
N TYR A 29 -8.25 18.79 1.87
CA TYR A 29 -9.43 19.12 1.07
C TYR A 29 -10.76 18.80 1.76
N TYR A 30 -10.75 17.96 2.79
CA TYR A 30 -11.95 17.46 3.44
C TYR A 30 -11.84 17.43 4.98
N GLY A 31 -10.84 18.09 5.58
CA GLY A 31 -10.60 18.06 7.01
C GLY A 31 -11.76 18.56 7.86
N ASP A 32 -12.63 19.41 7.28
CA ASP A 32 -13.88 19.85 7.90
C ASP A 32 -14.99 18.77 7.90
N LYS A 33 -14.90 17.77 7.03
CA LYS A 33 -15.92 16.73 6.80
C LYS A 33 -15.51 15.35 7.25
N VAL A 34 -14.19 15.07 7.25
CA VAL A 34 -13.66 13.74 7.56
C VAL A 34 -12.60 13.79 8.67
N THR A 35 -12.50 12.70 9.41
CA THR A 35 -11.37 12.43 10.32
C THR A 35 -10.67 11.18 9.80
N VAL A 36 -9.38 11.26 9.54
CA VAL A 36 -8.55 10.13 9.09
C VAL A 36 -7.82 9.54 10.30
N ILE A 37 -8.04 8.26 10.55
CA ILE A 37 -7.33 7.47 11.56
C ILE A 37 -6.45 6.48 10.82
N GLU A 38 -5.15 6.69 10.86
CA GLU A 38 -4.16 5.82 10.19
C GLU A 38 -3.66 4.73 11.13
N SER A 39 -3.50 3.52 10.61
CA SER A 39 -3.00 2.37 11.36
C SER A 39 -2.03 1.54 10.49
N ASP A 40 -0.79 1.41 10.96
CA ASP A 40 0.08 0.30 10.54
C ASP A 40 -0.38 -0.97 11.27
N LEU A 41 -1.24 -1.71 10.58
CA LEU A 41 -1.97 -2.80 11.19
C LEU A 41 -1.04 -3.88 11.78
N PHE A 42 0.03 -4.23 11.07
CA PHE A 42 0.94 -5.29 11.50
C PHE A 42 1.84 -4.83 12.65
N LEU A 43 2.40 -3.64 12.54
CA LEU A 43 3.26 -3.08 13.58
C LEU A 43 2.50 -2.90 14.90
N GLN A 44 1.28 -2.39 14.81
CA GLN A 44 0.46 -2.14 16.01
C GLN A 44 -0.12 -3.43 16.62
N ALA A 45 -0.43 -4.44 15.79
CA ALA A 45 -0.85 -5.74 16.28
C ALA A 45 0.30 -6.52 16.95
N HIS A 46 1.52 -6.39 16.43
CA HIS A 46 2.68 -7.18 16.85
C HIS A 46 3.96 -6.31 16.92
N PRO A 47 4.04 -5.35 17.86
CA PRO A 47 5.10 -4.34 17.91
C PRO A 47 6.50 -4.92 18.06
N ASN A 48 6.63 -6.06 18.74
CA ASN A 48 7.94 -6.72 18.92
C ASN A 48 8.31 -7.67 17.77
N LEU A 49 7.32 -8.29 17.14
CA LEU A 49 7.52 -9.29 16.08
C LEU A 49 7.71 -8.65 14.70
N THR A 50 6.94 -7.64 14.39
CA THR A 50 6.96 -6.98 13.07
C THR A 50 8.34 -6.42 12.70
N PRO A 51 9.11 -5.75 13.59
CA PRO A 51 10.45 -5.30 13.28
C PRO A 51 11.42 -6.44 12.97
N VAL A 52 11.29 -7.58 13.67
CA VAL A 52 12.10 -8.78 13.42
C VAL A 52 11.78 -9.38 12.05
N LEU A 53 10.49 -9.55 11.74
CA LEU A 53 10.05 -10.04 10.43
C LEU A 53 10.50 -9.10 9.30
N LYS A 54 10.42 -7.79 9.52
CA LYS A 54 10.91 -6.80 8.55
C LYS A 54 12.43 -6.93 8.32
N LYS A 55 13.22 -7.11 9.37
CA LYS A 55 14.66 -7.35 9.22
C LYS A 55 14.94 -8.64 8.46
N LEU A 56 14.25 -9.73 8.78
CA LEU A 56 14.39 -11.00 8.07
C LEU A 56 14.00 -10.87 6.59
N TYR A 57 12.92 -10.15 6.30
CA TYR A 57 12.49 -9.85 4.93
C TYR A 57 13.58 -9.09 4.16
N LEU A 58 14.15 -8.02 4.73
CA LEU A 58 15.21 -7.25 4.10
C LEU A 58 16.51 -8.08 3.94
N TYR A 59 16.83 -8.91 4.93
CA TYR A 59 17.99 -9.81 4.87
C TYR A 59 17.84 -10.88 3.78
N SER A 60 16.63 -11.42 3.61
CA SER A 60 16.37 -12.40 2.55
C SER A 60 16.56 -11.80 1.15
N PHE A 61 16.22 -10.52 0.99
CA PHE A 61 16.43 -9.79 -0.25
C PHE A 61 17.91 -9.64 -0.61
N SER A 62 18.75 -9.38 0.40
CA SER A 62 20.18 -9.10 0.19
C SER A 62 21.05 -10.37 0.06
N TYR A 63 20.68 -11.46 0.75
CA TYR A 63 21.56 -12.65 0.88
C TYR A 63 20.96 -13.95 0.32
N PHE A 64 19.65 -14.02 0.13
CA PHE A 64 18.96 -15.24 -0.30
C PHE A 64 17.97 -14.95 -1.43
N ARG A 65 18.45 -14.36 -2.48
CA ARG A 65 17.67 -13.93 -3.66
C ARG A 65 16.76 -15.02 -4.25
N ASP A 66 17.32 -16.23 -4.39
CA ASP A 66 16.59 -17.36 -4.97
C ASP A 66 15.47 -17.84 -4.02
N ILE A 67 15.74 -17.83 -2.71
CA ILE A 67 14.74 -18.17 -1.69
C ILE A 67 13.66 -17.09 -1.63
N TYR A 68 14.03 -15.81 -1.71
CA TYR A 68 13.07 -14.72 -1.78
C TYR A 68 12.20 -14.84 -3.03
N GLY A 69 12.79 -15.06 -4.19
CA GLY A 69 12.07 -15.29 -5.44
C GLY A 69 11.10 -16.45 -5.31
N TYR A 70 11.56 -17.58 -4.79
CA TYR A 70 10.71 -18.76 -4.55
C TYR A 70 9.55 -18.46 -3.60
N LEU A 71 9.81 -17.84 -2.45
CA LEU A 71 8.77 -17.48 -1.47
C LEU A 71 7.79 -16.44 -2.03
N TYR A 72 8.28 -15.46 -2.76
CA TYR A 72 7.45 -14.43 -3.41
C TYR A 72 6.53 -15.03 -4.48
N TYR A 73 7.09 -15.89 -5.36
CA TYR A 73 6.31 -16.54 -6.42
C TYR A 73 5.43 -17.67 -5.88
N ALA A 74 5.89 -18.42 -4.87
CA ALA A 74 5.07 -19.43 -4.20
C ALA A 74 3.88 -18.79 -3.46
N GLY A 75 4.12 -17.69 -2.75
CA GLY A 75 3.07 -16.92 -2.08
C GLY A 75 2.06 -16.29 -3.05
N ARG A 76 2.47 -15.99 -4.27
CA ARG A 76 1.60 -15.45 -5.33
C ARG A 76 0.50 -16.43 -5.76
N ASN A 77 0.77 -17.73 -5.74
CA ASN A 77 -0.14 -18.79 -6.18
C ASN A 77 -0.96 -19.41 -5.05
N GLN A 78 -0.56 -19.28 -3.79
CA GLN A 78 -1.28 -19.85 -2.68
C GLN A 78 -2.43 -18.93 -2.23
N SER A 79 -3.66 -19.39 -2.49
CA SER A 79 -4.89 -18.76 -2.01
C SER A 79 -5.11 -18.95 -0.51
N ASP A 80 -4.34 -19.82 0.15
CA ASP A 80 -4.47 -20.21 1.55
C ASP A 80 -3.35 -19.62 2.42
N ILE A 81 -3.36 -18.31 2.53
CA ILE A 81 -2.63 -17.66 3.60
C ILE A 81 -3.58 -17.57 4.81
N SER A 82 -4.04 -18.72 5.29
CA SER A 82 -4.93 -18.79 6.45
C SER A 82 -4.30 -18.15 7.68
N ILE A 83 -3.02 -18.40 7.92
CA ILE A 83 -2.25 -17.78 9.01
C ILE A 83 -2.16 -16.27 8.84
N TYR A 84 -1.84 -15.77 7.66
CA TYR A 84 -1.76 -14.34 7.36
C TYR A 84 -3.09 -13.61 7.53
N ARG A 85 -4.20 -14.29 7.23
CA ARG A 85 -5.55 -13.77 7.40
C ARG A 85 -5.87 -13.54 8.88
N TYR A 86 -5.39 -14.39 9.78
CA TYR A 86 -5.63 -14.28 11.22
C TYR A 86 -4.59 -13.43 11.95
N PHE A 87 -3.40 -13.23 11.37
CA PHE A 87 -2.26 -12.62 12.03
C PHE A 87 -2.54 -11.26 12.68
N SER A 88 -3.39 -10.42 12.08
CA SER A 88 -3.75 -9.11 12.65
C SER A 88 -5.26 -8.94 12.88
N TYR A 89 -6.02 -10.02 12.78
CA TYR A 89 -7.49 -9.93 12.78
C TYR A 89 -8.06 -9.45 14.12
N GLU A 90 -7.57 -9.96 15.23
CA GLU A 90 -8.08 -9.56 16.55
C GLU A 90 -7.81 -8.09 16.84
N TYR A 91 -6.63 -7.60 16.45
CA TYR A 91 -6.31 -6.17 16.55
C TYR A 91 -7.22 -5.35 15.63
N LEU A 92 -7.37 -5.75 14.37
CA LEU A 92 -8.27 -5.09 13.42
C LEU A 92 -9.70 -5.02 13.94
N LYS A 93 -10.21 -6.10 14.51
CA LYS A 93 -11.56 -6.16 15.09
C LYS A 93 -11.74 -5.16 16.25
N LYS A 94 -10.73 -5.10 17.14
CA LYS A 94 -10.69 -4.12 18.22
C LYS A 94 -10.67 -2.69 17.67
N LEU A 95 -9.76 -2.40 16.75
CA LEU A 95 -9.61 -1.10 16.11
C LEU A 95 -10.91 -0.62 15.45
N VAL A 96 -11.56 -1.49 14.66
CA VAL A 96 -12.85 -1.17 14.01
C VAL A 96 -13.96 -0.90 15.05
N LYS A 97 -13.97 -1.62 16.17
CA LYS A 97 -14.93 -1.38 17.25
C LYS A 97 -14.70 -0.03 17.95
N GLU A 98 -13.45 0.36 18.15
CA GLU A 98 -13.06 1.62 18.79
C GLU A 98 -13.28 2.81 17.87
N VAL A 99 -12.76 2.74 16.65
CA VAL A 99 -12.83 3.80 15.64
C VAL A 99 -14.26 3.98 15.11
N LYS A 100 -15.01 2.88 14.96
CA LYS A 100 -16.33 2.85 14.29
C LYS A 100 -16.29 3.57 12.94
N PRO A 101 -15.46 3.14 11.99
CA PRO A 101 -15.24 3.86 10.75
C PRO A 101 -16.49 3.80 9.85
N ASP A 102 -16.71 4.88 9.09
CA ASP A 102 -17.70 4.92 8.01
C ASP A 102 -17.18 4.23 6.74
N ILE A 103 -15.85 4.21 6.57
CA ILE A 103 -15.17 3.57 5.45
C ILE A 103 -13.77 3.11 5.89
N ILE A 104 -13.31 2.00 5.30
CA ILE A 104 -11.93 1.52 5.45
C ILE A 104 -11.22 1.69 4.11
N VAL A 105 -10.05 2.34 4.12
CA VAL A 105 -9.17 2.47 2.96
C VAL A 105 -7.90 1.70 3.28
N SER A 106 -7.49 0.77 2.42
CA SER A 106 -6.27 0.00 2.59
C SER A 106 -5.26 0.29 1.48
N THR A 107 -4.05 0.66 1.87
CA THR A 107 -2.90 0.85 0.98
C THR A 107 -1.90 -0.30 1.07
N PHE A 108 -2.27 -1.35 1.81
CA PHE A 108 -1.48 -2.57 2.02
C PHE A 108 -2.36 -3.81 1.89
N PRO A 109 -1.84 -4.92 1.33
CA PRO A 109 -2.61 -6.18 1.25
C PRO A 109 -3.02 -6.67 2.64
N THR A 110 -4.31 -6.60 2.94
CA THR A 110 -4.85 -6.90 4.26
C THR A 110 -5.97 -7.95 4.19
N PRO A 111 -5.63 -9.24 4.04
CA PRO A 111 -6.63 -10.32 3.94
C PRO A 111 -7.55 -10.43 5.17
N ALA A 112 -7.10 -9.96 6.33
CA ALA A 112 -7.89 -9.92 7.58
C ALA A 112 -9.19 -9.12 7.43
N LEU A 113 -9.25 -8.14 6.52
CA LEU A 113 -10.48 -7.39 6.22
C LEU A 113 -11.64 -8.29 5.78
N SER A 114 -11.34 -9.41 5.11
CA SER A 114 -12.34 -10.38 4.69
C SER A 114 -13.06 -11.08 5.84
N LEU A 115 -12.49 -11.06 7.05
CA LEU A 115 -13.03 -11.70 8.25
C LEU A 115 -13.95 -10.77 9.05
N LEU A 116 -14.00 -9.48 8.73
CA LEU A 116 -14.87 -8.55 9.42
C LEU A 116 -16.34 -8.95 9.25
N LYS A 117 -17.03 -9.13 10.38
CA LYS A 117 -18.44 -9.52 10.41
C LYS A 117 -19.37 -8.40 9.95
N ASN A 118 -18.98 -7.14 10.20
CA ASN A 118 -19.77 -5.99 9.78
C ASN A 118 -19.55 -5.68 8.29
N LYS A 119 -20.35 -6.30 7.44
CA LYS A 119 -20.33 -6.12 5.98
C LYS A 119 -20.88 -4.76 5.52
N LYS A 120 -21.36 -3.91 6.44
CA LYS A 120 -21.89 -2.58 6.10
C LYS A 120 -20.80 -1.52 5.93
N ILE A 121 -19.59 -1.77 6.46
CA ILE A 121 -18.48 -0.84 6.30
C ILE A 121 -17.88 -1.07 4.91
N PRO A 122 -17.95 -0.10 3.98
CA PRO A 122 -17.34 -0.21 2.67
C PRO A 122 -15.81 -0.26 2.79
N ILE A 123 -15.18 -1.11 1.99
CA ILE A 123 -13.73 -1.26 1.91
C ILE A 123 -13.27 -0.78 0.55
N VAL A 124 -12.23 0.06 0.54
CA VAL A 124 -11.53 0.54 -0.65
C VAL A 124 -10.09 0.06 -0.58
N ASN A 125 -9.62 -0.60 -1.62
CA ASN A 125 -8.21 -0.99 -1.76
C ASN A 125 -7.52 -0.09 -2.79
N ILE A 126 -6.42 0.54 -2.40
CA ILE A 126 -5.49 1.25 -3.28
C ILE A 126 -4.29 0.33 -3.49
N ILE A 127 -4.27 -0.36 -4.63
CA ILE A 127 -3.21 -1.32 -4.96
C ILE A 127 -1.97 -0.56 -5.37
N THR A 128 -0.92 -0.68 -4.57
CA THR A 128 0.35 0.02 -4.76
C THR A 128 1.38 -0.81 -5.50
N ASP A 129 1.08 -2.09 -5.72
CA ASP A 129 1.95 -3.02 -6.45
C ASP A 129 1.66 -2.97 -7.95
N TYR A 130 2.71 -2.96 -8.76
CA TYR A 130 2.58 -3.09 -10.22
C TYR A 130 2.17 -4.51 -10.63
N HIS A 131 2.57 -5.51 -9.83
CA HIS A 131 2.15 -6.88 -10.02
C HIS A 131 1.12 -7.25 -8.95
N PHE A 132 -0.05 -7.68 -9.41
CA PHE A 132 -1.12 -8.08 -8.53
C PHE A 132 -0.79 -9.41 -7.83
N HIS A 133 -1.17 -9.52 -6.56
CA HIS A 133 -1.22 -10.79 -5.87
C HIS A 133 -2.53 -10.93 -5.07
N LYS A 134 -2.95 -12.20 -4.88
CA LYS A 134 -4.29 -12.53 -4.35
C LYS A 134 -4.58 -11.98 -2.95
N SER A 135 -3.55 -11.61 -2.18
CA SER A 135 -3.72 -11.01 -0.84
C SER A 135 -4.46 -9.66 -0.87
N TRP A 136 -4.52 -9.00 -2.05
CA TRP A 136 -5.33 -7.80 -2.23
C TRP A 136 -6.83 -8.07 -2.34
N LEU A 137 -7.22 -9.33 -2.61
CA LEU A 137 -8.63 -9.68 -2.70
C LEU A 137 -9.24 -9.75 -1.30
N THR A 138 -10.10 -8.81 -0.99
CA THR A 138 -10.84 -8.77 0.27
C THR A 138 -12.35 -8.78 0.03
N LYS A 139 -13.05 -9.65 0.77
CA LYS A 139 -14.51 -9.69 0.72
C LYS A 139 -15.08 -8.37 1.25
N GLY A 140 -16.08 -7.84 0.55
CA GLY A 140 -16.72 -6.58 0.92
C GLY A 140 -16.05 -5.34 0.31
N THR A 141 -15.01 -5.50 -0.52
CA THR A 141 -14.42 -4.40 -1.26
C THR A 141 -15.44 -3.84 -2.27
N VAL A 142 -15.66 -2.54 -2.16
CA VAL A 142 -16.56 -1.79 -3.06
C VAL A 142 -15.78 -1.11 -4.17
N ARG A 143 -14.46 -0.90 -3.97
CA ARG A 143 -13.60 -0.23 -4.96
C ARG A 143 -12.15 -0.70 -4.87
N TYR A 144 -11.57 -0.95 -6.03
CA TYR A 144 -10.14 -1.14 -6.24
C TYR A 144 -9.59 -0.01 -7.10
N TYR A 145 -8.59 0.70 -6.60
CA TYR A 145 -7.77 1.61 -7.39
C TYR A 145 -6.50 0.92 -7.79
N VAL A 146 -6.16 0.96 -9.08
CA VAL A 146 -5.01 0.24 -9.65
C VAL A 146 -4.13 1.16 -10.47
N ALA A 147 -2.85 0.81 -10.60
CA ALA A 147 -1.89 1.59 -11.34
C ALA A 147 -1.90 1.28 -12.84
N THR A 148 -2.06 0.00 -13.22
CA THR A 148 -1.82 -0.49 -14.58
C THR A 148 -3.00 -1.26 -15.16
N ASP A 149 -3.02 -1.38 -16.48
CA ASP A 149 -4.00 -2.20 -17.21
C ASP A 149 -3.82 -3.70 -16.88
N GLU A 150 -2.57 -4.11 -16.61
CA GLU A 150 -2.25 -5.49 -16.24
C GLU A 150 -2.92 -5.85 -14.92
N THR A 151 -2.78 -5.00 -13.90
CA THR A 151 -3.44 -5.20 -12.58
C THR A 151 -4.96 -5.22 -12.71
N GLU A 152 -5.53 -4.33 -13.54
CA GLU A 152 -6.97 -4.35 -13.84
C GLU A 152 -7.38 -5.69 -14.46
N LYS A 153 -6.67 -6.14 -15.51
CA LYS A 153 -6.96 -7.41 -16.19
C LYS A 153 -6.86 -8.61 -15.23
N GLU A 154 -5.87 -8.61 -14.33
CA GLU A 154 -5.71 -9.68 -13.32
C GLU A 154 -6.89 -9.72 -12.35
N LEU A 155 -7.39 -8.58 -11.88
CA LEU A 155 -8.59 -8.49 -11.04
C LEU A 155 -9.83 -9.03 -11.76
N LEU A 156 -10.02 -8.66 -13.04
CA LEU A 156 -11.15 -9.12 -13.85
C LEU A 156 -11.11 -10.64 -14.07
N LYS A 157 -9.92 -11.24 -14.30
CA LYS A 157 -9.74 -12.69 -14.41
C LYS A 157 -10.13 -13.42 -13.10
N LEU A 158 -10.07 -12.74 -11.96
CA LEU A 158 -10.46 -13.26 -10.66
C LEU A 158 -11.91 -12.91 -10.30
N ASN A 159 -12.73 -12.60 -11.30
CA ASN A 159 -14.16 -12.31 -11.20
C ASN A 159 -14.49 -11.06 -10.35
N VAL A 160 -13.56 -10.12 -10.25
CA VAL A 160 -13.89 -8.79 -9.70
C VAL A 160 -14.69 -8.02 -10.75
N GLU A 161 -15.83 -7.49 -10.35
CA GLU A 161 -16.71 -6.72 -11.25
C GLU A 161 -15.97 -5.48 -11.80
N LYS A 162 -16.03 -5.25 -13.10
CA LYS A 162 -15.39 -4.13 -13.80
C LYS A 162 -15.71 -2.76 -13.17
N GLN A 163 -16.94 -2.57 -12.77
CA GLN A 163 -17.39 -1.31 -12.13
C GLN A 163 -16.70 -1.02 -10.81
N LYS A 164 -16.15 -2.05 -10.13
CA LYS A 164 -15.39 -1.89 -8.87
C LYS A 164 -13.94 -1.50 -9.10
N VAL A 165 -13.42 -1.66 -10.30
CA VAL A 165 -12.01 -1.36 -10.62
C VAL A 165 -11.89 -0.01 -11.29
N LYS A 166 -10.95 0.81 -10.82
CA LYS A 166 -10.62 2.11 -11.40
C LYS A 166 -9.11 2.26 -11.54
N LYS A 167 -8.66 2.57 -12.76
CA LYS A 167 -7.26 2.86 -13.05
C LYS A 167 -7.01 4.36 -12.93
N PHE A 168 -6.28 4.77 -11.90
CA PHE A 168 -5.90 6.17 -11.65
C PHE A 168 -4.42 6.36 -11.33
N GLY A 169 -3.62 5.30 -11.37
CA GLY A 169 -2.24 5.37 -10.92
C GLY A 169 -2.11 5.13 -9.41
N ILE A 170 -0.89 5.27 -8.91
CA ILE A 170 -0.57 5.24 -7.48
C ILE A 170 -0.60 6.68 -6.96
N PRO A 171 -1.27 6.97 -5.83
CA PRO A 171 -1.28 8.32 -5.25
C PRO A 171 0.13 8.82 -4.94
N ILE A 172 0.51 9.93 -5.54
CA ILE A 172 1.78 10.62 -5.32
C ILE A 172 1.55 11.91 -4.51
N ALA A 173 2.62 12.49 -3.98
CA ALA A 173 2.53 13.77 -3.28
C ALA A 173 2.26 14.91 -4.28
N GLU A 174 1.39 15.86 -3.89
CA GLU A 174 0.99 16.99 -4.74
C GLU A 174 2.17 17.84 -5.25
N LYS A 175 3.27 17.90 -4.49
CA LYS A 175 4.50 18.60 -4.91
C LYS A 175 5.06 18.14 -6.27
N PHE A 176 4.66 16.96 -6.78
CA PHE A 176 5.06 16.50 -8.10
C PHE A 176 4.22 17.11 -9.23
N ASP A 177 3.13 17.80 -8.89
CA ASP A 177 2.32 18.58 -9.84
C ASP A 177 2.80 20.04 -9.94
N ASP A 178 3.69 20.47 -9.02
CA ASP A 178 4.25 21.80 -9.01
C ASP A 178 5.18 22.00 -10.22
N LYS A 179 5.01 23.12 -10.91
CA LYS A 179 5.95 23.51 -11.96
C LYS A 179 7.26 23.93 -11.31
N MET A 180 8.32 23.29 -11.73
CA MET A 180 9.68 23.62 -11.29
C MET A 180 10.44 24.31 -12.42
N ASP A 181 11.17 25.38 -12.09
CA ASP A 181 12.19 25.93 -12.98
C ASP A 181 13.38 24.96 -13.01
N VAL A 182 13.43 24.16 -14.07
CA VAL A 182 14.43 23.09 -14.21
C VAL A 182 15.84 23.68 -14.36
N GLU A 183 16.00 24.80 -15.07
CA GLU A 183 17.30 25.44 -15.31
C GLU A 183 17.86 25.94 -13.99
N GLN A 184 17.08 26.71 -13.24
CA GLN A 184 17.48 27.20 -11.93
C GLN A 184 17.78 26.06 -10.96
N TRP A 185 16.94 24.98 -10.98
CA TRP A 185 17.17 23.82 -10.11
C TRP A 185 18.48 23.09 -10.44
N LEU A 186 18.83 22.96 -11.73
CA LEU A 186 20.10 22.35 -12.16
C LEU A 186 21.28 23.19 -11.70
N GLU A 187 21.21 24.52 -11.85
CA GLU A 187 22.25 25.45 -11.37
C GLU A 187 22.45 25.31 -9.85
N ASP A 188 21.39 25.42 -9.07
CA ASP A 188 21.41 25.33 -7.62
C ASP A 188 22.02 24.00 -7.11
N ASN A 189 21.83 22.91 -7.87
CA ASN A 189 22.37 21.60 -7.56
C ASN A 189 23.72 21.30 -8.24
N LYS A 190 24.33 22.28 -8.91
CA LYS A 190 25.61 22.16 -9.62
C LYS A 190 25.60 21.07 -10.70
N LEU A 191 24.46 20.89 -11.36
CA LEU A 191 24.28 20.00 -12.50
C LEU A 191 24.39 20.82 -13.80
N PHE A 192 24.79 20.17 -14.88
CA PHE A 192 25.03 20.83 -16.15
C PHE A 192 23.87 20.59 -17.12
N ILE A 193 23.33 21.65 -17.72
CA ILE A 193 22.22 21.58 -18.69
C ILE A 193 22.64 20.85 -19.98
N ASP A 194 23.89 21.00 -20.38
CA ASP A 194 24.47 20.42 -21.61
C ASP A 194 24.89 18.95 -21.47
N LYS A 195 24.79 18.36 -20.27
CA LYS A 195 25.17 16.98 -19.99
C LYS A 195 23.96 16.09 -19.71
N LYS A 196 24.07 14.82 -20.10
CA LYS A 196 23.08 13.82 -19.74
C LYS A 196 23.16 13.51 -18.23
N THR A 197 22.05 13.64 -17.54
CA THR A 197 21.91 13.27 -16.13
C THR A 197 21.30 11.88 -16.03
N VAL A 198 21.92 11.01 -15.24
CA VAL A 198 21.41 9.67 -14.92
C VAL A 198 21.10 9.59 -13.45
N LEU A 199 19.82 9.36 -13.12
CA LEU A 199 19.39 9.16 -11.74
C LEU A 199 19.41 7.65 -11.44
N LEU A 200 20.21 7.24 -10.46
CA LEU A 200 20.21 5.88 -9.92
C LEU A 200 19.46 5.87 -8.60
N SER A 201 18.48 4.98 -8.46
CA SER A 201 17.71 4.83 -7.23
C SER A 201 17.65 3.36 -6.83
N ALA A 202 18.13 3.06 -5.63
CA ALA A 202 18.07 1.72 -5.01
C ALA A 202 16.90 1.58 -4.01
N GLY A 203 15.88 2.42 -4.13
CA GLY A 203 14.76 2.46 -3.21
C GLY A 203 15.15 2.89 -1.79
N ALA A 204 14.18 2.80 -0.87
CA ALA A 204 14.34 3.34 0.49
C ALA A 204 15.33 2.56 1.35
N PHE A 205 15.66 1.33 1.00
CA PHE A 205 16.54 0.46 1.79
C PHE A 205 17.92 0.25 1.15
N GLY A 206 18.21 0.91 0.04
CA GLY A 206 19.48 0.76 -0.66
C GLY A 206 19.75 -0.65 -1.19
N VAL A 207 18.70 -1.45 -1.38
CA VAL A 207 18.84 -2.80 -1.91
C VAL A 207 18.97 -2.68 -3.43
N SER A 208 20.22 -2.80 -3.91
CA SER A 208 20.51 -2.85 -5.35
C SER A 208 20.29 -4.27 -5.85
N THR A 209 19.70 -4.37 -7.03
CA THR A 209 19.66 -5.60 -7.81
C THR A 209 20.78 -5.48 -8.85
N ASP A 210 22.00 -5.84 -8.48
CA ASP A 210 23.09 -5.99 -9.45
C ASP A 210 22.78 -7.08 -10.46
#